data_a5396aaeb887047454e8d81d2d2918eb
#
_entry.id   a5396aaeb887047454e8d81d2d2918eb
#
_cell.length_a   1.000
_cell.length_b   1.000
_cell.length_c   1.000
_cell.angle_alpha   90.00
_cell.angle_beta   90.00
_cell.angle_gamma   90.00
#
_symmetry.space_group_name_H-M   'P 1'
#
loop_
_entity.id
_entity.type
_entity.pdbx_description
1 polymer ?
#
loop_
_entity_poly.entity_id
_entity_poly.type
_entity_poly.pdbx_seq_one_letter_code
_entity_poly.pdbx_strand_id
1 'polypeptide(L)'
;MNALVHFRDVSKLFGSDFALRDVNLEVERGKITALIGPSGCGKSTILRLIVGLVVADAGEIRFDGEQIAPGTIMKIRRRLGYVIQDGGLFPHLTALHNLTLQPRVFRKRRDEIEKRIEELCQLTKFPNSALDRYPLELSGGQRQRVSLMRALMLSPELLLLDEPFAALDPLVRVNLQRDLKEICARLQQTVLLVTQDLAEAAFLGDEIALMNEGRIVQRGSIADLRAKPANEFVREFISAQRGLVQL
;
A
#
# COMPACT_ATOMS: atom_id res chain seq x y z
N MET A 1 -21.34 8.10 -3.25
CA MET A 1 -19.89 8.20 -3.47
C MET A 1 -19.27 6.93 -2.95
N ASN A 2 -18.48 6.22 -3.78
CA ASN A 2 -17.97 4.87 -3.45
C ASN A 2 -16.54 4.90 -2.88
N ALA A 3 -16.02 6.07 -2.48
CA ALA A 3 -14.66 6.18 -1.97
C ALA A 3 -14.59 5.80 -0.49
N LEU A 4 -13.57 4.99 -0.14
CA LEU A 4 -13.28 4.55 1.22
C LEU A 4 -12.45 5.58 1.98
N VAL A 5 -11.53 6.26 1.28
CA VAL A 5 -10.69 7.33 1.85
C VAL A 5 -10.86 8.60 1.05
N HIS A 6 -11.01 9.72 1.75
CA HIS A 6 -11.07 11.05 1.18
C HIS A 6 -10.05 11.97 1.85
N PHE A 7 -9.23 12.61 1.05
CA PHE A 7 -8.40 13.77 1.42
C PHE A 7 -9.04 15.01 0.82
N ARG A 8 -9.25 16.04 1.61
CA ARG A 8 -9.78 17.33 1.19
C ARG A 8 -8.83 18.44 1.63
N ASP A 9 -8.17 19.07 0.66
CA ASP A 9 -7.24 20.20 0.82
C ASP A 9 -6.16 19.94 1.89
N VAL A 10 -5.64 18.71 1.92
CA VAL A 10 -4.74 18.26 2.97
C VAL A 10 -3.33 18.79 2.74
N SER A 11 -2.81 19.48 3.74
CA SER A 11 -1.42 19.98 3.76
C SER A 11 -0.66 19.43 4.98
N LYS A 12 0.65 19.16 4.79
CA LYS A 12 1.55 18.69 5.84
C LYS A 12 2.91 19.34 5.70
N LEU A 13 3.39 19.94 6.80
CA LEU A 13 4.72 20.49 6.91
C LEU A 13 5.60 19.64 7.84
N PHE A 14 6.89 19.60 7.55
CA PHE A 14 7.93 19.16 8.46
C PHE A 14 8.96 20.30 8.57
N GLY A 15 8.98 20.99 9.72
CA GLY A 15 9.68 22.24 9.86
C GLY A 15 9.09 23.32 8.94
N SER A 16 9.92 23.89 8.04
CA SER A 16 9.49 24.86 7.02
C SER A 16 9.03 24.22 5.70
N ASP A 17 9.29 22.92 5.52
CA ASP A 17 9.13 22.27 4.22
C ASP A 17 7.78 21.59 4.10
N PHE A 18 7.10 21.86 3.00
CA PHE A 18 5.86 21.16 2.67
C PHE A 18 6.15 19.76 2.15
N ALA A 19 5.70 18.76 2.90
CA ALA A 19 5.63 17.39 2.39
C ALA A 19 4.37 17.16 1.55
N LEU A 20 3.26 17.84 1.88
CA LEU A 20 2.01 17.85 1.12
C LEU A 20 1.44 19.26 1.04
N ARG A 21 0.84 19.60 -0.10
CA ARG A 21 0.22 20.92 -0.37
C ARG A 21 -1.13 20.72 -1.03
N ASP A 22 -2.21 21.07 -0.33
CA ASP A 22 -3.59 21.07 -0.81
C ASP A 22 -3.96 19.77 -1.56
N VAL A 23 -3.61 18.62 -0.96
CA VAL A 23 -3.83 17.31 -1.57
C VAL A 23 -5.31 16.95 -1.48
N ASN A 24 -5.89 16.67 -2.66
CA ASN A 24 -7.21 16.09 -2.82
C ASN A 24 -7.07 14.68 -3.42
N LEU A 25 -7.46 13.64 -2.67
CA LEU A 25 -7.32 12.24 -3.08
C LEU A 25 -8.56 11.46 -2.64
N GLU A 26 -9.07 10.66 -3.54
CA GLU A 26 -10.07 9.65 -3.25
C GLU A 26 -9.52 8.26 -3.54
N VAL A 27 -9.75 7.32 -2.61
CA VAL A 27 -9.43 5.89 -2.80
C VAL A 27 -10.75 5.14 -2.87
N GLU A 28 -11.11 4.66 -4.06
CA GLU A 28 -12.37 3.98 -4.29
C GLU A 28 -12.36 2.54 -3.75
N ARG A 29 -13.50 2.11 -3.23
CA ARG A 29 -13.68 0.73 -2.74
C ARG A 29 -13.49 -0.29 -3.86
N GLY A 30 -12.80 -1.38 -3.52
CA GLY A 30 -12.57 -2.50 -4.41
C GLY A 30 -11.62 -2.20 -5.58
N LYS A 31 -10.96 -1.02 -5.56
CA LYS A 31 -9.98 -0.63 -6.59
C LYS A 31 -8.57 -0.49 -6.01
N ILE A 32 -7.60 -0.61 -6.89
CA ILE A 32 -6.18 -0.33 -6.62
C ILE A 32 -5.87 1.07 -7.13
N THR A 33 -5.67 2.02 -6.21
CA THR A 33 -5.12 3.34 -6.53
C THR A 33 -3.60 3.31 -6.39
N ALA A 34 -2.87 3.52 -7.47
CA ALA A 34 -1.41 3.60 -7.46
C ALA A 34 -0.95 5.06 -7.33
N LEU A 35 -0.22 5.36 -6.27
CA LEU A 35 0.37 6.68 -6.01
C LEU A 35 1.83 6.66 -6.46
N ILE A 36 2.15 7.39 -7.51
CA ILE A 36 3.49 7.43 -8.11
C ILE A 36 4.09 8.83 -8.09
N GLY A 37 5.39 8.92 -8.30
CA GLY A 37 6.13 10.18 -8.40
C GLY A 37 7.56 10.06 -7.91
N PRO A 38 8.39 11.10 -8.05
CA PRO A 38 9.78 11.12 -7.60
C PRO A 38 9.95 10.78 -6.11
N SER A 39 11.17 10.39 -5.73
CA SER A 39 11.49 10.25 -4.31
C SER A 39 11.30 11.58 -3.58
N GLY A 40 10.75 11.53 -2.36
CA GLY A 40 10.52 12.74 -1.56
C GLY A 40 9.28 13.57 -1.92
N CYS A 41 8.50 13.21 -2.94
CA CYS A 41 7.31 14.00 -3.33
C CYS A 41 6.09 13.86 -2.39
N GLY A 42 6.19 13.11 -1.28
CA GLY A 42 5.14 13.03 -0.26
C GLY A 42 4.31 11.74 -0.22
N LYS A 43 4.57 10.74 -1.07
CA LYS A 43 3.78 9.48 -1.15
C LYS A 43 3.65 8.76 0.19
N SER A 44 4.76 8.44 0.84
CA SER A 44 4.73 7.77 2.15
C SER A 44 4.12 8.63 3.26
N THR A 45 4.13 9.97 3.11
CA THR A 45 3.44 10.89 4.02
C THR A 45 1.93 10.68 3.96
N ILE A 46 1.35 10.45 2.78
CA ILE A 46 -0.07 10.12 2.62
C ILE A 46 -0.40 8.84 3.40
N LEU A 47 0.41 7.78 3.27
CA LEU A 47 0.19 6.54 4.03
C LEU A 47 0.28 6.77 5.54
N ARG A 48 1.28 7.54 5.99
CA ARG A 48 1.48 7.87 7.42
C ARG A 48 0.32 8.68 8.00
N LEU A 49 -0.30 9.56 7.21
CA LEU A 49 -1.51 10.29 7.60
C LEU A 49 -2.70 9.35 7.76
N ILE A 50 -2.92 8.42 6.83
CA ILE A 50 -4.03 7.45 6.90
C ILE A 50 -3.91 6.57 8.15
N VAL A 51 -2.70 6.08 8.45
CA VAL A 51 -2.49 5.26 9.67
C VAL A 51 -2.35 6.10 10.94
N GLY A 52 -2.40 7.43 10.84
CA GLY A 52 -2.32 8.36 11.98
C GLY A 52 -0.96 8.38 12.67
N LEU A 53 0.13 8.09 11.96
CA LEU A 53 1.51 8.26 12.45
C LEU A 53 1.94 9.72 12.43
N VAL A 54 1.33 10.50 11.56
CA VAL A 54 1.44 11.97 11.53
C VAL A 54 0.04 12.57 11.40
N VAL A 55 -0.11 13.84 11.77
CA VAL A 55 -1.37 14.60 11.69
C VAL A 55 -1.21 15.66 10.61
N ALA A 56 -2.27 15.89 9.83
CA ALA A 56 -2.32 16.98 8.86
C ALA A 56 -2.30 18.34 9.57
N ASP A 57 -1.64 19.32 8.95
CA ASP A 57 -1.60 20.71 9.46
C ASP A 57 -2.78 21.54 8.94
N ALA A 58 -3.34 21.15 7.77
CA ALA A 58 -4.57 21.73 7.22
C ALA A 58 -5.35 20.69 6.44
N GLY A 59 -6.65 20.95 6.18
CA GLY A 59 -7.56 20.05 5.50
C GLY A 59 -8.13 18.96 6.39
N GLU A 60 -8.81 17.99 5.78
CA GLU A 60 -9.38 16.86 6.49
C GLU A 60 -9.16 15.54 5.76
N ILE A 61 -9.04 14.46 6.53
CA ILE A 61 -8.96 13.10 5.99
C ILE A 61 -10.08 12.29 6.61
N ARG A 62 -10.85 11.61 5.76
CA ARG A 62 -11.93 10.72 6.19
C ARG A 62 -11.70 9.30 5.71
N PHE A 63 -12.00 8.36 6.59
CA PHE A 63 -12.04 6.93 6.30
C PHE A 63 -13.48 6.45 6.49
N ASP A 64 -14.14 6.00 5.42
CA ASP A 64 -15.54 5.56 5.46
C ASP A 64 -16.48 6.60 6.08
N GLY A 65 -16.28 7.88 5.71
CA GLY A 65 -17.03 9.00 6.27
C GLY A 65 -16.59 9.46 7.67
N GLU A 66 -15.85 8.65 8.43
CA GLU A 66 -15.33 9.00 9.76
C GLU A 66 -14.01 9.77 9.65
N GLN A 67 -13.88 10.90 10.33
CA GLN A 67 -12.65 11.69 10.31
C GLN A 67 -11.51 10.93 11.00
N ILE A 68 -10.32 10.92 10.36
CA ILE A 68 -9.09 10.40 10.96
C ILE A 68 -8.57 11.43 11.97
N ALA A 69 -8.71 11.10 13.24
CA ALA A 69 -8.34 11.96 14.37
C ALA A 69 -7.85 11.11 15.56
N PRO A 70 -7.20 11.69 16.57
CA PRO A 70 -6.72 10.93 17.74
C PRO A 70 -7.79 10.06 18.42
N GLY A 71 -9.04 10.50 18.45
CA GLY A 71 -10.16 9.75 19.05
C GLY A 71 -10.67 8.57 18.22
N THR A 72 -10.48 8.58 16.89
CA THR A 72 -11.02 7.58 15.96
C THR A 72 -9.95 6.62 15.42
N ILE A 73 -8.69 7.03 15.46
CA ILE A 73 -7.60 6.33 14.76
C ILE A 73 -7.42 4.86 15.20
N MET A 74 -7.61 4.54 16.48
CA MET A 74 -7.45 3.16 16.95
C MET A 74 -8.52 2.22 16.39
N LYS A 75 -9.74 2.72 16.17
CA LYS A 75 -10.81 1.99 15.50
C LYS A 75 -10.50 1.81 14.01
N ILE A 76 -10.01 2.87 13.36
CA ILE A 76 -9.67 2.87 11.93
C ILE A 76 -8.50 1.90 11.68
N ARG A 77 -7.43 1.91 12.48
CA ARG A 77 -6.28 1.01 12.34
C ARG A 77 -6.65 -0.48 12.31
N ARG A 78 -7.74 -0.89 12.97
CA ARG A 78 -8.22 -2.28 12.93
C ARG A 78 -8.78 -2.68 11.56
N ARG A 79 -9.14 -1.69 10.74
CA ARG A 79 -9.69 -1.84 9.38
C ARG A 79 -8.63 -1.66 8.30
N LEU A 80 -7.36 -1.40 8.70
CA LEU A 80 -6.23 -1.19 7.82
C LEU A 80 -5.27 -2.36 7.85
N GLY A 81 -4.78 -2.78 6.68
CA GLY A 81 -3.57 -3.57 6.53
C GLY A 81 -2.44 -2.69 6.03
N TYR A 82 -1.24 -2.81 6.57
CA TYR A 82 -0.12 -1.99 6.14
C TYR A 82 1.14 -2.83 5.94
N VAL A 83 1.64 -2.82 4.72
CA VAL A 83 2.95 -3.35 4.34
C VAL A 83 3.88 -2.16 4.16
N ILE A 84 4.80 -1.98 5.10
CA ILE A 84 5.81 -0.94 5.03
C ILE A 84 6.95 -1.36 4.09
N GLN A 85 7.72 -0.40 3.63
CA GLN A 85 8.97 -0.65 2.90
C GLN A 85 9.82 -1.68 3.65
N ASP A 86 10.47 -2.61 2.95
CA ASP A 86 11.22 -3.75 3.50
C ASP A 86 10.37 -4.78 4.30
N GLY A 87 9.04 -4.72 4.19
CA GLY A 87 8.10 -5.68 4.78
C GLY A 87 7.92 -5.56 6.29
N GLY A 88 8.88 -5.00 7.04
CA GLY A 88 8.79 -4.71 8.47
C GLY A 88 8.49 -5.91 9.36
N LEU A 89 8.97 -7.11 9.04
CA LEU A 89 8.83 -8.28 9.90
C LEU A 89 9.71 -8.13 11.13
N PHE A 90 9.21 -8.60 12.28
CA PHE A 90 9.97 -8.68 13.51
C PHE A 90 11.02 -9.79 13.38
N PRO A 91 12.33 -9.49 13.39
CA PRO A 91 13.38 -10.46 13.08
C PRO A 91 13.53 -11.56 14.13
N HIS A 92 13.11 -11.30 15.36
CA HIS A 92 13.14 -12.24 16.49
C HIS A 92 11.88 -13.11 16.61
N LEU A 93 10.93 -12.95 15.71
CA LEU A 93 9.71 -13.74 15.63
C LEU A 93 9.74 -14.60 14.35
N THR A 94 9.26 -15.84 14.45
CA THR A 94 9.05 -16.68 13.25
C THR A 94 7.98 -16.09 12.34
N ALA A 95 7.83 -16.60 11.11
CA ALA A 95 6.74 -16.21 10.23
C ALA A 95 5.39 -16.37 10.92
N LEU A 96 5.14 -17.52 11.54
CA LEU A 96 3.92 -17.80 12.31
C LEU A 96 3.67 -16.77 13.41
N HIS A 97 4.70 -16.42 14.18
CA HIS A 97 4.56 -15.46 15.27
C HIS A 97 4.33 -14.03 14.74
N ASN A 98 4.95 -13.65 13.62
CA ASN A 98 4.65 -12.38 12.93
C ASN A 98 3.19 -12.30 12.49
N LEU A 99 2.60 -13.39 11.97
CA LEU A 99 1.20 -13.45 11.56
C LEU A 99 0.23 -13.39 12.75
N THR A 100 0.56 -14.06 13.85
CA THR A 100 -0.36 -14.20 14.99
C THR A 100 -0.34 -12.99 15.94
N LEU A 101 0.60 -12.06 15.81
CA LEU A 101 0.79 -10.95 16.73
C LEU A 101 -0.48 -10.08 16.86
N GLN A 102 -0.96 -9.53 15.74
CA GLN A 102 -2.16 -8.67 15.76
C GLN A 102 -3.43 -9.40 16.19
N PRO A 103 -3.78 -10.57 15.63
CA PRO A 103 -4.96 -11.32 16.07
C PRO A 103 -4.97 -11.62 17.57
N ARG A 104 -3.82 -11.95 18.17
CA ARG A 104 -3.70 -12.18 19.62
C ARG A 104 -3.97 -10.90 20.43
N VAL A 105 -3.43 -9.76 20.02
CA VAL A 105 -3.70 -8.45 20.64
C VAL A 105 -5.21 -8.15 20.63
N PHE A 106 -5.90 -8.50 19.54
CA PHE A 106 -7.35 -8.33 19.42
C PHE A 106 -8.17 -9.51 19.97
N ARG A 107 -7.53 -10.42 20.72
CA ARG A 107 -8.17 -11.56 21.41
C ARG A 107 -9.01 -12.44 20.47
N LYS A 108 -8.55 -12.63 19.21
CA LYS A 108 -9.15 -13.60 18.31
C LYS A 108 -8.96 -15.01 18.84
N ARG A 109 -9.90 -15.89 18.57
CA ARG A 109 -9.82 -17.30 18.98
C ARG A 109 -8.71 -18.00 18.21
N ARG A 110 -8.10 -18.99 18.84
CA ARG A 110 -6.98 -19.72 18.27
C ARG A 110 -7.35 -20.45 16.96
N ASP A 111 -8.52 -21.09 16.95
CA ASP A 111 -9.04 -21.77 15.77
C ASP A 111 -9.29 -20.83 14.58
N GLU A 112 -9.81 -19.63 14.85
CA GLU A 112 -9.98 -18.59 13.82
C GLU A 112 -8.63 -18.15 13.23
N ILE A 113 -7.61 -18.00 14.07
CA ILE A 113 -6.25 -17.60 13.67
C ILE A 113 -5.63 -18.69 12.80
N GLU A 114 -5.67 -19.95 13.24
CA GLU A 114 -5.10 -21.10 12.53
C GLU A 114 -5.77 -21.26 11.14
N LYS A 115 -7.10 -21.22 11.09
CA LYS A 115 -7.85 -21.26 9.84
C LYS A 115 -7.47 -20.13 8.90
N ARG A 116 -7.35 -18.90 9.43
CA ARG A 116 -6.98 -17.73 8.62
C ARG A 116 -5.57 -17.83 8.05
N ILE A 117 -4.63 -18.36 8.82
CA ILE A 117 -3.25 -18.61 8.35
C ILE A 117 -3.25 -19.60 7.21
N GLU A 118 -3.98 -20.70 7.32
CA GLU A 118 -4.09 -21.70 6.27
C GLU A 118 -4.67 -21.10 4.98
N GLU A 119 -5.77 -20.34 5.07
CA GLU A 119 -6.36 -19.61 3.94
C GLU A 119 -5.33 -18.66 3.28
N LEU A 120 -4.57 -17.90 4.08
CA LEU A 120 -3.58 -16.98 3.58
C LEU A 120 -2.36 -17.68 2.99
N CYS A 121 -1.91 -18.81 3.56
CA CYS A 121 -0.84 -19.63 2.96
C CYS A 121 -1.23 -20.10 1.56
N GLN A 122 -2.45 -20.60 1.38
CA GLN A 122 -2.97 -21.01 0.08
C GLN A 122 -3.06 -19.82 -0.89
N LEU A 123 -3.65 -18.71 -0.42
CA LEU A 123 -3.88 -17.51 -1.21
C LEU A 123 -2.57 -16.89 -1.72
N THR A 124 -1.56 -16.82 -0.85
CA THR A 124 -0.26 -16.22 -1.17
C THR A 124 0.76 -17.24 -1.71
N LYS A 125 0.39 -18.49 -1.84
CA LYS A 125 1.30 -19.59 -2.24
C LYS A 125 2.52 -19.68 -1.31
N PHE A 126 2.33 -19.39 0.00
CA PHE A 126 3.39 -19.50 1.00
C PHE A 126 3.44 -20.92 1.55
N PRO A 127 4.62 -21.58 1.59
CA PRO A 127 4.72 -22.98 2.04
C PRO A 127 4.55 -23.08 3.56
N ASN A 128 3.62 -23.92 4.03
CA ASN A 128 3.37 -24.15 5.45
C ASN A 128 4.64 -24.56 6.22
N SER A 129 5.55 -25.31 5.56
CA SER A 129 6.84 -25.74 6.14
C SER A 129 7.80 -24.58 6.47
N ALA A 130 7.51 -23.35 6.02
CA ALA A 130 8.31 -22.19 6.29
C ALA A 130 7.72 -21.28 7.42
N LEU A 131 6.57 -21.69 8.01
CA LEU A 131 5.93 -20.90 9.07
C LEU A 131 6.80 -20.77 10.34
N ASP A 132 7.60 -21.78 10.65
CA ASP A 132 8.47 -21.79 11.83
C ASP A 132 9.84 -21.14 11.58
N ARG A 133 10.10 -20.66 10.35
CA ARG A 133 11.35 -19.98 10.02
C ARG A 133 11.33 -18.52 10.46
N TYR A 134 12.51 -18.03 10.86
CA TYR A 134 12.74 -16.61 11.13
C TYR A 134 12.90 -15.82 9.81
N PRO A 135 12.66 -14.51 9.81
CA PRO A 135 12.78 -13.68 8.60
C PRO A 135 14.12 -13.81 7.85
N LEU A 136 15.24 -14.00 8.58
CA LEU A 136 16.56 -14.19 7.99
C LEU A 136 16.73 -15.52 7.24
N GLU A 137 15.90 -16.52 7.57
CA GLU A 137 15.91 -17.85 6.94
C GLU A 137 14.96 -17.93 5.73
N LEU A 138 14.20 -16.85 5.47
CA LEU A 138 13.27 -16.75 4.36
C LEU A 138 13.93 -16.03 3.17
N SER A 139 13.56 -16.45 1.95
CA SER A 139 13.91 -15.69 0.75
C SER A 139 13.22 -14.31 0.76
N GLY A 140 13.70 -13.35 -0.05
CA GLY A 140 13.08 -12.03 -0.19
C GLY A 140 11.59 -12.12 -0.53
N GLY A 141 11.23 -12.95 -1.49
CA GLY A 141 9.85 -13.18 -1.87
C GLY A 141 9.02 -13.83 -0.77
N GLN A 142 9.58 -14.76 0.00
CA GLN A 142 8.90 -15.36 1.15
C GLN A 142 8.66 -14.33 2.27
N ARG A 143 9.66 -13.48 2.58
CA ARG A 143 9.47 -12.36 3.53
C ARG A 143 8.32 -11.44 3.09
N GLN A 144 8.29 -11.09 1.82
CA GLN A 144 7.24 -10.23 1.28
C GLN A 144 5.85 -10.88 1.37
N ARG A 145 5.74 -12.18 1.09
CA ARG A 145 4.48 -12.93 1.28
C ARG A 145 4.03 -12.91 2.74
N VAL A 146 4.93 -13.16 3.70
CA VAL A 146 4.59 -13.09 5.14
C VAL A 146 4.13 -11.68 5.53
N SER A 147 4.77 -10.63 5.01
CA SER A 147 4.37 -9.24 5.26
C SER A 147 2.98 -8.94 4.73
N LEU A 148 2.66 -9.41 3.51
CA LEU A 148 1.33 -9.31 2.93
C LEU A 148 0.30 -10.12 3.73
N MET A 149 0.61 -11.36 4.08
CA MET A 149 -0.26 -12.21 4.92
C MET A 149 -0.56 -11.51 6.25
N ARG A 150 0.47 -10.95 6.92
CA ARG A 150 0.30 -10.23 8.19
C ARG A 150 -0.65 -9.05 8.05
N ALA A 151 -0.52 -8.28 6.97
CA ALA A 151 -1.42 -7.16 6.69
C ALA A 151 -2.86 -7.62 6.43
N LEU A 152 -3.06 -8.83 5.87
CA LEU A 152 -4.37 -9.41 5.55
C LEU A 152 -5.00 -10.23 6.70
N MET A 153 -4.29 -10.47 7.81
CA MET A 153 -4.77 -11.32 8.91
C MET A 153 -6.11 -10.90 9.49
N LEU A 154 -6.38 -9.61 9.56
CA LEU A 154 -7.62 -9.06 10.13
C LEU A 154 -8.68 -8.74 9.08
N SER A 155 -8.52 -9.20 7.84
CA SER A 155 -9.42 -8.90 6.72
C SER A 155 -9.68 -7.39 6.58
N PRO A 156 -8.62 -6.58 6.34
CA PRO A 156 -8.73 -5.13 6.32
C PRO A 156 -9.61 -4.66 5.17
N GLU A 157 -10.27 -3.52 5.35
CA GLU A 157 -11.02 -2.85 4.28
C GLU A 157 -10.09 -2.08 3.33
N LEU A 158 -8.97 -1.58 3.83
CA LEU A 158 -7.94 -0.90 3.05
C LEU A 158 -6.58 -1.55 3.28
N LEU A 159 -5.92 -1.93 2.20
CA LEU A 159 -4.54 -2.40 2.19
C LEU A 159 -3.62 -1.26 1.72
N LEU A 160 -2.70 -0.86 2.56
CA LEU A 160 -1.67 0.15 2.28
C LEU A 160 -0.36 -0.57 1.96
N LEU A 161 0.24 -0.26 0.82
CA LEU A 161 1.48 -0.88 0.35
C LEU A 161 2.51 0.22 0.05
N ASP A 162 3.60 0.25 0.80
CA ASP A 162 4.68 1.23 0.62
C ASP A 162 5.88 0.57 -0.06
N GLU A 163 6.04 0.79 -1.36
CA GLU A 163 7.09 0.23 -2.21
C GLU A 163 7.30 -1.29 -2.01
N PRO A 164 6.24 -2.12 -2.12
CA PRO A 164 6.25 -3.49 -1.65
C PRO A 164 7.21 -4.42 -2.43
N PHE A 165 7.73 -3.99 -3.58
CA PHE A 165 8.57 -4.83 -4.44
C PHE A 165 9.96 -4.24 -4.70
N ALA A 166 10.32 -3.12 -4.07
CA ALA A 166 11.55 -2.38 -4.38
C ALA A 166 12.83 -3.22 -4.16
N ALA A 167 12.85 -4.06 -3.12
CA ALA A 167 14.03 -4.84 -2.72
C ALA A 167 14.05 -6.28 -3.28
N LEU A 168 13.31 -6.56 -4.37
CA LEU A 168 13.18 -7.89 -4.94
C LEU A 168 13.87 -8.04 -6.30
N ASP A 169 14.40 -9.23 -6.56
CA ASP A 169 14.89 -9.61 -7.87
C ASP A 169 13.79 -9.50 -8.94
N PRO A 170 14.13 -9.13 -10.20
CA PRO A 170 13.14 -8.88 -11.24
C PRO A 170 12.15 -10.03 -11.46
N LEU A 171 12.61 -11.28 -11.48
CA LEU A 171 11.75 -12.44 -11.70
C LEU A 171 10.80 -12.69 -10.51
N VAL A 172 11.31 -12.56 -9.29
CA VAL A 172 10.52 -12.67 -8.05
C VAL A 172 9.47 -11.57 -7.99
N ARG A 173 9.86 -10.33 -8.37
CA ARG A 173 8.98 -9.16 -8.45
C ARG A 173 7.78 -9.41 -9.36
N VAL A 174 8.01 -9.82 -10.60
CA VAL A 174 6.93 -10.09 -11.58
C VAL A 174 5.94 -11.14 -11.05
N ASN A 175 6.45 -12.21 -10.45
CA ASN A 175 5.58 -13.26 -9.90
C ASN A 175 4.73 -12.74 -8.72
N LEU A 176 5.33 -11.97 -7.81
CA LEU A 176 4.60 -11.41 -6.67
C LEU A 176 3.60 -10.33 -7.08
N GLN A 177 3.89 -9.54 -8.11
CA GLN A 177 2.92 -8.59 -8.66
C GLN A 177 1.69 -9.30 -9.23
N ARG A 178 1.88 -10.39 -9.97
CA ARG A 178 0.77 -11.22 -10.46
C ARG A 178 -0.05 -11.82 -9.32
N ASP A 179 0.63 -12.42 -8.34
CA ASP A 179 -0.03 -12.99 -7.16
C ASP A 179 -0.83 -11.89 -6.41
N LEU A 180 -0.25 -10.71 -6.19
CA LEU A 180 -0.96 -9.60 -5.53
C LEU A 180 -2.21 -9.17 -6.31
N LYS A 181 -2.11 -9.05 -7.65
CA LYS A 181 -3.26 -8.70 -8.49
C LYS A 181 -4.38 -9.73 -8.38
N GLU A 182 -4.04 -11.03 -8.43
CA GLU A 182 -5.00 -12.12 -8.24
C GLU A 182 -5.66 -12.08 -6.85
N ILE A 183 -4.86 -11.86 -5.79
CA ILE A 183 -5.33 -11.74 -4.41
C ILE A 183 -6.32 -10.58 -4.27
N CYS A 184 -5.94 -9.38 -4.77
CA CYS A 184 -6.79 -8.19 -4.70
C CYS A 184 -8.11 -8.38 -5.44
N ALA A 185 -8.07 -8.96 -6.64
CA ALA A 185 -9.27 -9.26 -7.42
C ALA A 185 -10.18 -10.27 -6.71
N ARG A 186 -9.61 -11.36 -6.16
CA ARG A 186 -10.37 -12.39 -5.44
C ARG A 186 -11.02 -11.87 -4.16
N LEU A 187 -10.33 -11.00 -3.43
CA LEU A 187 -10.81 -10.43 -2.16
C LEU A 187 -11.63 -9.14 -2.36
N GLN A 188 -11.75 -8.62 -3.58
CA GLN A 188 -12.31 -7.29 -3.86
C GLN A 188 -11.66 -6.20 -2.98
N GLN A 189 -10.33 -6.31 -2.83
CA GLN A 189 -9.58 -5.53 -1.86
C GLN A 189 -9.41 -4.09 -2.33
N THR A 190 -9.72 -3.13 -1.47
CA THR A 190 -9.32 -1.73 -1.70
C THR A 190 -7.84 -1.57 -1.37
N VAL A 191 -7.07 -0.99 -2.28
CA VAL A 191 -5.61 -0.84 -2.13
C VAL A 191 -5.17 0.58 -2.44
N LEU A 192 -4.29 1.12 -1.61
CA LEU A 192 -3.46 2.28 -1.94
C LEU A 192 -2.00 1.80 -2.03
N LEU A 193 -1.50 1.73 -3.25
CA LEU A 193 -0.14 1.31 -3.57
C LEU A 193 0.74 2.53 -3.79
N VAL A 194 1.84 2.64 -3.06
CA VAL A 194 2.91 3.60 -3.31
C VAL A 194 4.04 2.90 -4.04
N THR A 195 4.46 3.45 -5.17
CA THR A 195 5.60 2.95 -5.93
C THR A 195 6.30 4.09 -6.69
N GLN A 196 7.54 3.86 -7.09
CA GLN A 196 8.29 4.73 -8.02
C GLN A 196 8.30 4.16 -9.44
N ASP A 197 7.84 2.92 -9.61
CA ASP A 197 7.85 2.19 -10.87
C ASP A 197 6.52 2.36 -11.62
N LEU A 198 6.57 3.05 -12.76
CA LEU A 198 5.39 3.27 -13.62
C LEU A 198 4.84 1.98 -14.20
N ALA A 199 5.71 0.99 -14.50
CA ALA A 199 5.26 -0.29 -15.04
C ALA A 199 4.47 -1.07 -13.97
N GLU A 200 4.91 -1.02 -12.72
CA GLU A 200 4.19 -1.58 -11.58
C GLU A 200 2.82 -0.91 -11.40
N ALA A 201 2.80 0.43 -11.38
CA ALA A 201 1.55 1.19 -11.27
C ALA A 201 0.59 0.91 -12.42
N ALA A 202 1.09 0.80 -13.64
CA ALA A 202 0.29 0.49 -14.82
C ALA A 202 -0.24 -0.96 -14.83
N PHE A 203 0.53 -1.89 -14.25
CA PHE A 203 0.12 -3.30 -14.20
C PHE A 203 -0.91 -3.56 -13.11
N LEU A 204 -0.74 -2.96 -11.92
CA LEU A 204 -1.57 -3.22 -10.75
C LEU A 204 -2.73 -2.24 -10.61
N GLY A 205 -2.52 -0.95 -10.91
CA GLY A 205 -3.46 0.12 -10.60
C GLY A 205 -4.64 0.18 -11.56
N ASP A 206 -5.83 0.31 -10.99
CA ASP A 206 -7.04 0.69 -11.72
C ASP A 206 -7.03 2.20 -12.00
N GLU A 207 -6.44 2.97 -11.10
CA GLU A 207 -6.20 4.40 -11.21
C GLU A 207 -4.77 4.74 -10.75
N ILE A 208 -4.15 5.69 -11.42
CA ILE A 208 -2.83 6.23 -11.08
C ILE A 208 -3.00 7.68 -10.66
N ALA A 209 -2.47 8.04 -9.49
CA ALA A 209 -2.31 9.41 -9.04
C ALA A 209 -0.82 9.79 -9.05
N LEU A 210 -0.43 10.67 -9.97
CA LEU A 210 0.95 11.14 -10.09
C LEU A 210 1.16 12.35 -9.18
N MET A 211 2.18 12.25 -8.33
CA MET A 211 2.58 13.30 -7.40
C MET A 211 3.87 13.99 -7.83
N ASN A 212 3.93 15.30 -7.61
CA ASN A 212 5.14 16.09 -7.65
C ASN A 212 5.09 17.19 -6.59
N GLU A 213 6.20 17.44 -5.90
CA GLU A 213 6.37 18.54 -4.91
C GLU A 213 5.21 18.68 -3.91
N GLY A 214 4.77 17.55 -3.36
CA GLY A 214 3.69 17.49 -2.39
C GLY A 214 2.28 17.64 -2.95
N ARG A 215 2.09 17.70 -4.27
CA ARG A 215 0.79 17.85 -4.94
C ARG A 215 0.45 16.65 -5.82
N ILE A 216 -0.82 16.34 -5.97
CA ILE A 216 -1.28 15.45 -7.04
C ILE A 216 -1.40 16.29 -8.32
N VAL A 217 -0.58 15.98 -9.31
CA VAL A 217 -0.51 16.74 -10.57
C VAL A 217 -1.41 16.19 -11.65
N GLN A 218 -1.70 14.88 -11.62
CA GLN A 218 -2.66 14.24 -12.52
C GLN A 218 -3.17 12.94 -11.94
N ARG A 219 -4.44 12.62 -12.22
CA ARG A 219 -5.08 11.33 -11.93
C ARG A 219 -5.70 10.75 -13.19
N GLY A 220 -5.76 9.43 -13.28
CA GLY A 220 -6.40 8.72 -14.37
C GLY A 220 -5.77 7.36 -14.65
N SER A 221 -6.19 6.70 -15.73
CA SER A 221 -5.54 5.49 -16.21
C SER A 221 -4.16 5.80 -16.81
N ILE A 222 -3.32 4.79 -16.98
CA ILE A 222 -2.04 4.95 -17.69
C ILE A 222 -2.25 5.47 -19.12
N ALA A 223 -3.37 5.10 -19.76
CA ALA A 223 -3.73 5.58 -21.09
C ALA A 223 -4.02 7.10 -21.07
N ASP A 224 -4.74 7.59 -20.04
CA ASP A 224 -5.03 9.02 -19.88
C ASP A 224 -3.77 9.84 -19.67
N LEU A 225 -2.89 9.37 -18.77
CA LEU A 225 -1.61 10.04 -18.47
C LEU A 225 -0.72 10.13 -19.72
N ARG A 226 -0.76 9.12 -20.58
CA ARG A 226 0.00 9.08 -21.85
C ARG A 226 -0.62 9.95 -22.93
N ALA A 227 -1.94 9.90 -23.10
CA ALA A 227 -2.62 10.57 -24.21
C ALA A 227 -2.78 12.08 -23.97
N LYS A 228 -2.99 12.47 -22.70
CA LYS A 228 -3.29 13.86 -22.30
C LYS A 228 -2.53 14.24 -21.03
N PRO A 229 -1.18 14.36 -21.09
CA PRO A 229 -0.40 14.79 -19.94
C PRO A 229 -0.81 16.22 -19.53
N ALA A 230 -1.09 16.42 -18.23
CA ALA A 230 -1.59 17.69 -17.70
C ALA A 230 -0.56 18.82 -17.79
N ASN A 231 0.73 18.49 -17.78
CA ASN A 231 1.83 19.46 -17.91
C ASN A 231 3.10 18.78 -18.41
N GLU A 232 4.17 19.58 -18.58
CA GLU A 232 5.47 19.08 -19.08
C GLU A 232 6.09 18.04 -18.14
N PHE A 233 6.02 18.24 -16.82
CA PHE A 233 6.53 17.26 -15.86
C PHE A 233 5.89 15.87 -16.04
N VAL A 234 4.57 15.80 -16.24
CA VAL A 234 3.88 14.51 -16.48
C VAL A 234 4.40 13.85 -17.75
N ARG A 235 4.58 14.65 -18.84
CA ARG A 235 5.11 14.15 -20.10
C ARG A 235 6.52 13.59 -19.94
N GLU A 236 7.40 14.34 -19.30
CA GLU A 236 8.78 13.94 -19.05
C GLU A 236 8.86 12.71 -18.14
N PHE A 237 8.10 12.69 -17.04
CA PHE A 237 8.06 11.56 -16.11
C PHE A 237 7.65 10.25 -16.79
N ILE A 238 6.57 10.30 -17.59
CA ILE A 238 6.09 9.14 -18.35
C ILE A 238 7.11 8.72 -19.41
N SER A 239 7.75 9.68 -20.10
CA SER A 239 8.72 9.40 -21.17
C SER A 239 10.02 8.81 -20.63
N ALA A 240 10.53 9.33 -19.51
CA ALA A 240 11.76 8.83 -18.87
C ALA A 240 11.64 7.36 -18.45
N GLN A 241 10.47 6.94 -17.99
CA GLN A 241 10.22 5.56 -17.57
C GLN A 241 9.86 4.60 -18.73
N ARG A 242 9.54 5.13 -19.94
CA ARG A 242 9.31 4.29 -21.13
C ARG A 242 10.55 3.54 -21.61
N GLY A 243 11.73 4.11 -21.44
CA GLY A 243 13.00 3.46 -21.79
C GLY A 243 13.27 2.15 -21.03
N LEU A 244 12.58 1.93 -19.91
CA LEU A 244 12.68 0.72 -19.10
C LEU A 244 11.62 -0.34 -19.44
N VAL A 245 10.60 -0.01 -20.24
CA VAL A 245 9.46 -0.88 -20.58
C VAL A 245 9.52 -1.43 -22.02
N GLN A 246 10.49 -1.01 -22.81
CA GLN A 246 10.70 -1.47 -24.22
C GLN A 246 11.85 -2.48 -24.32
N LEU A 247 11.94 -3.44 -23.38
CA LEU A 247 12.78 -4.63 -23.56
C LEU A 247 11.91 -5.88 -23.49
#